data_8e72a138931bda31eb82a67c03bdd595
#
_entry.id   8e72a138931bda31eb82a67c03bdd595
#
_cell.length_a   1.000
_cell.length_b   1.000
_cell.length_c   1.000
_cell.angle_alpha   90.00
_cell.angle_beta   90.00
_cell.angle_gamma   90.00
#
_symmetry.space_group_name_H-M   'P 1'
#
loop_
_entity.id
_entity.type
_entity.pdbx_description
1 polymer ?
#
loop_
_entity_poly.entity_id
_entity_poly.type
_entity_poly.pdbx_seq_one_letter_code
_entity_poly.pdbx_strand_id
1 'polypeptide(L)'
;MNINDDFTKIINHAHLWNWVPDWGVVQEVYQAFPDSYSVLTPFAYAYLEELIRSTTSEYGIEILDETGNNKRRKVGIGLLNLAIEENKSNNSELVSLLEKMKSYYIFSQPTDRGDNRNSVAHGYMHPRFWNKSSFEKLIHDIALISKHAGF
;
A
#
# COMPACT_ATOMS: atom_id res chain seq x y z
N MET A 1 -13.16 -14.48 -0.88
CA MET A 1 -11.96 -13.70 -1.26
C MET A 1 -10.97 -14.68 -1.87
N ASN A 2 -10.55 -14.47 -3.12
CA ASN A 2 -9.57 -15.34 -3.80
C ASN A 2 -8.29 -14.51 -3.98
N ILE A 3 -7.25 -14.81 -3.24
CA ILE A 3 -6.00 -14.04 -3.25
C ILE A 3 -5.29 -14.08 -4.61
N ASN A 4 -5.47 -15.15 -5.40
CA ASN A 4 -4.89 -15.22 -6.75
C ASN A 4 -5.57 -14.22 -7.70
N ASP A 5 -6.89 -14.04 -7.57
CA ASP A 5 -7.62 -13.03 -8.34
C ASP A 5 -7.18 -11.61 -7.92
N ASP A 6 -6.89 -11.42 -6.64
CA ASP A 6 -6.42 -10.14 -6.13
C ASP A 6 -5.00 -9.82 -6.64
N PHE A 7 -4.07 -10.77 -6.64
CA PHE A 7 -2.76 -10.60 -7.29
C PHE A 7 -2.89 -10.26 -8.78
N THR A 8 -3.77 -10.96 -9.50
CA THR A 8 -4.02 -10.69 -10.92
C THR A 8 -4.52 -9.26 -11.14
N LYS A 9 -5.45 -8.77 -10.31
CA LYS A 9 -5.93 -7.38 -10.39
C LYS A 9 -4.81 -6.38 -10.15
N ILE A 10 -3.97 -6.61 -9.13
CA ILE A 10 -2.84 -5.73 -8.82
C ILE A 10 -1.89 -5.66 -10.01
N ILE A 11 -1.47 -6.80 -10.55
CA ILE A 11 -0.55 -6.90 -11.68
C ILE A 11 -1.10 -6.18 -12.92
N ASN A 12 -2.39 -6.32 -13.20
CA ASN A 12 -3.04 -5.71 -14.35
C ASN A 12 -3.09 -4.16 -14.29
N HIS A 13 -2.94 -3.57 -13.11
CA HIS A 13 -2.97 -2.13 -12.90
C HIS A 13 -1.66 -1.54 -12.39
N ALA A 14 -0.65 -2.37 -12.12
CA ALA A 14 0.65 -1.90 -11.66
C ALA A 14 1.47 -1.29 -12.80
N HIS A 15 2.38 -0.38 -12.45
CA HIS A 15 3.31 0.20 -13.43
C HIS A 15 4.17 -0.90 -14.08
N LEU A 16 4.09 -0.99 -15.41
CA LEU A 16 4.64 -2.08 -16.20
C LEU A 16 6.12 -2.38 -15.93
N TRP A 17 6.95 -1.34 -15.82
CA TRP A 17 8.40 -1.48 -15.66
C TRP A 17 8.85 -1.57 -14.21
N ASN A 18 8.17 -0.85 -13.31
CA ASN A 18 8.64 -0.67 -11.94
C ASN A 18 8.04 -1.67 -10.95
N TRP A 19 6.80 -2.14 -11.18
CA TRP A 19 6.09 -2.92 -10.18
C TRP A 19 5.57 -4.28 -10.67
N VAL A 20 5.22 -4.41 -11.94
CA VAL A 20 4.71 -5.70 -12.47
C VAL A 20 5.69 -6.85 -12.27
N PRO A 21 7.01 -6.70 -12.54
CA PRO A 21 7.96 -7.79 -12.33
C PRO A 21 8.01 -8.24 -10.87
N ASP A 22 8.03 -7.30 -9.92
CA ASP A 22 8.11 -7.62 -8.49
C ASP A 22 6.83 -8.25 -7.98
N TRP A 23 5.66 -7.80 -8.45
CA TRP A 23 4.39 -8.43 -8.11
C TRP A 23 4.25 -9.84 -8.66
N GLY A 24 4.82 -10.13 -9.84
CA GLY A 24 4.94 -11.49 -10.37
C GLY A 24 5.71 -12.40 -9.41
N VAL A 25 6.87 -11.93 -8.93
CA VAL A 25 7.67 -12.66 -7.93
C VAL A 25 6.91 -12.85 -6.62
N VAL A 26 6.23 -11.82 -6.11
CA VAL A 26 5.44 -11.91 -4.88
C VAL A 26 4.34 -12.98 -5.00
N GLN A 27 3.63 -13.00 -6.13
CA GLN A 27 2.60 -14.00 -6.40
C GLN A 27 3.18 -15.42 -6.43
N GLU A 28 4.27 -15.63 -7.16
CA GLU A 28 4.94 -16.95 -7.26
C GLU A 28 5.43 -17.43 -5.90
N VAL A 29 6.09 -16.56 -5.13
CA VAL A 29 6.59 -16.88 -3.79
C VAL A 29 5.45 -17.24 -2.84
N TYR A 30 4.35 -16.46 -2.85
CA TYR A 30 3.21 -16.74 -1.99
C TYR A 30 2.50 -18.04 -2.37
N GLN A 31 2.38 -18.34 -3.66
CA GLN A 31 1.78 -19.59 -4.14
C GLN A 31 2.63 -20.82 -3.75
N ALA A 32 3.95 -20.72 -3.89
CA ALA A 32 4.88 -21.80 -3.53
C ALA A 32 5.02 -21.96 -1.99
N PHE A 33 5.00 -20.85 -1.26
CA PHE A 33 5.24 -20.80 0.19
C PHE A 33 4.21 -19.85 0.86
N PRO A 34 2.98 -20.32 1.14
CA PRO A 34 1.94 -19.46 1.74
C PRO A 34 2.30 -18.85 3.10
N ASP A 35 3.29 -19.38 3.79
CA ASP A 35 3.80 -18.84 5.04
C ASP A 35 4.82 -17.70 4.85
N SER A 36 5.13 -17.34 3.59
CA SER A 36 5.96 -16.19 3.25
C SER A 36 5.30 -14.84 3.50
N TYR A 37 4.03 -14.81 3.88
CA TYR A 37 3.27 -13.57 4.14
C TYR A 37 4.01 -12.56 5.02
N SER A 38 4.73 -13.03 6.05
CA SER A 38 5.48 -12.13 6.93
C SER A 38 6.65 -11.43 6.25
N VAL A 39 7.27 -12.08 5.26
CA VAL A 39 8.36 -11.51 4.45
C VAL A 39 7.81 -10.58 3.38
N LEU A 40 6.63 -10.86 2.84
CA LEU A 40 6.00 -10.10 1.76
C LEU A 40 5.23 -8.87 2.25
N THR A 41 4.80 -8.85 3.51
CA THR A 41 4.02 -7.74 4.09
C THR A 41 4.71 -6.38 3.96
N PRO A 42 6.02 -6.21 4.25
CA PRO A 42 6.68 -4.91 4.08
C PRO A 42 6.65 -4.40 2.64
N PHE A 43 6.83 -5.28 1.66
CA PHE A 43 6.72 -4.95 0.25
C PHE A 43 5.30 -4.46 -0.10
N ALA A 44 4.27 -5.15 0.38
CA ALA A 44 2.87 -4.78 0.12
C ALA A 44 2.55 -3.38 0.68
N TYR A 45 3.04 -3.03 1.88
CA TYR A 45 2.87 -1.68 2.43
C TYR A 45 3.67 -0.62 1.66
N ALA A 46 4.87 -0.92 1.19
CA ALA A 46 5.64 -0.01 0.34
C ALA A 46 4.90 0.27 -0.97
N TYR A 47 4.37 -0.76 -1.60
CA TYR A 47 3.55 -0.61 -2.80
C TYR A 47 2.26 0.16 -2.55
N LEU A 48 1.53 -0.13 -1.46
CA LEU A 48 0.31 0.60 -1.11
C LEU A 48 0.58 2.10 -1.00
N GLU A 49 1.69 2.50 -0.38
CA GLU A 49 2.06 3.92 -0.25
C GLU A 49 2.32 4.55 -1.63
N GLU A 50 3.02 3.85 -2.53
CA GLU A 50 3.27 4.36 -3.88
C GLU A 50 1.98 4.37 -4.73
N LEU A 51 1.13 3.39 -4.60
CA LEU A 51 -0.18 3.35 -5.23
C LEU A 51 -1.05 4.54 -4.80
N ILE A 52 -1.11 4.84 -3.49
CA ILE A 52 -1.81 6.04 -2.98
C ILE A 52 -1.18 7.31 -3.57
N ARG A 53 0.16 7.40 -3.58
CA ARG A 53 0.88 8.55 -4.17
C ARG A 53 0.53 8.74 -5.64
N SER A 54 0.37 7.66 -6.41
CA SER A 54 0.00 7.73 -7.82
C SER A 54 -1.34 8.41 -8.07
N THR A 55 -2.19 8.51 -7.07
CA THR A 55 -3.48 9.21 -7.13
C THR A 55 -3.41 10.69 -6.75
N THR A 56 -2.20 11.21 -6.49
CA THR A 56 -1.96 12.58 -6.02
C THR A 56 -1.08 13.37 -6.98
N SER A 57 -1.07 14.69 -6.79
CA SER A 57 -0.18 15.61 -7.51
C SER A 57 1.31 15.41 -7.19
N GLU A 58 1.64 14.65 -6.15
CA GLU A 58 3.04 14.35 -5.78
C GLU A 58 3.67 13.21 -6.60
N TYR A 59 2.89 12.51 -7.43
CA TYR A 59 3.43 11.39 -8.20
C TYR A 59 4.30 11.85 -9.37
N GLY A 60 5.48 11.25 -9.48
CA GLY A 60 6.38 11.42 -10.64
C GLY A 60 7.05 12.79 -10.74
N ILE A 61 6.90 13.66 -9.75
CA ILE A 61 7.52 14.99 -9.74
C ILE A 61 8.45 15.20 -8.54
N GLU A 62 9.47 16.04 -8.74
CA GLU A 62 10.24 16.61 -7.66
C GLU A 62 9.49 17.82 -7.09
N ILE A 63 9.26 17.82 -5.78
CA ILE A 63 8.64 18.94 -5.09
C ILE A 63 9.75 19.78 -4.51
N LEU A 64 9.85 21.03 -4.95
CA LEU A 64 10.86 21.98 -4.47
C LEU A 64 10.23 22.91 -3.43
N ASP A 65 11.04 23.32 -2.45
CA ASP A 65 10.71 24.40 -1.53
C ASP A 65 10.95 25.78 -2.17
N GLU A 66 10.63 26.85 -1.45
CA GLU A 66 10.77 28.23 -1.91
C GLU A 66 12.24 28.61 -2.23
N THR A 67 13.20 27.83 -1.73
CA THR A 67 14.64 28.02 -1.96
C THR A 67 15.19 27.17 -3.10
N GLY A 68 14.34 26.35 -3.75
CA GLY A 68 14.71 25.45 -4.84
C GLY A 68 15.33 24.13 -4.39
N ASN A 69 15.29 23.80 -3.09
CA ASN A 69 15.74 22.51 -2.56
C ASN A 69 14.60 21.49 -2.59
N ASN A 70 14.95 20.22 -2.68
CA ASN A 70 13.97 19.12 -2.63
C ASN A 70 13.17 19.16 -1.32
N LYS A 71 11.86 19.33 -1.44
CA LYS A 71 10.94 19.26 -0.32
C LYS A 71 10.63 17.79 0.02
N ARG A 72 10.58 17.49 1.31
CA ARG A 72 10.18 16.15 1.76
C ARG A 72 8.74 15.83 1.32
N ARG A 73 8.57 14.72 0.61
CA ARG A 73 7.26 14.21 0.21
C ARG A 73 6.43 13.78 1.42
N LYS A 74 5.13 13.90 1.31
CA LYS A 74 4.20 13.33 2.30
C LYS A 74 4.27 11.82 2.30
N VAL A 75 4.16 11.23 3.48
CA VAL A 75 4.18 9.78 3.71
C VAL A 75 3.09 9.39 4.69
N GLY A 76 2.73 8.13 4.72
CA GLY A 76 1.77 7.57 5.67
C GLY A 76 0.43 8.29 5.67
N ILE A 77 -0.06 8.63 6.87
CA ILE A 77 -1.37 9.28 7.01
C ILE A 77 -1.43 10.66 6.34
N GLY A 78 -0.32 11.39 6.27
CA GLY A 78 -0.25 12.68 5.59
C GLY A 78 -0.46 12.54 4.08
N LEU A 79 0.12 11.52 3.45
CA LEU A 79 -0.09 11.20 2.04
C LEU A 79 -1.53 10.76 1.79
N LEU A 80 -2.08 9.92 2.65
CA LEU A 80 -3.45 9.44 2.54
C LEU A 80 -4.47 10.59 2.61
N ASN A 81 -4.27 11.53 3.53
CA ASN A 81 -5.13 12.71 3.65
C ASN A 81 -5.02 13.61 2.41
N LEU A 82 -3.83 13.77 1.82
CA LEU A 82 -3.65 14.49 0.56
C LEU A 82 -4.45 13.82 -0.57
N ALA A 83 -4.34 12.50 -0.71
CA ALA A 83 -5.05 11.74 -1.73
C ALA A 83 -6.58 11.89 -1.60
N ILE A 84 -7.10 11.84 -0.38
CA ILE A 84 -8.52 12.06 -0.10
C ILE A 84 -8.94 13.47 -0.52
N GLU A 85 -8.19 14.49 -0.10
CA GLU A 85 -8.50 15.89 -0.39
C GLU A 85 -8.52 16.19 -1.89
N GLU A 86 -7.51 15.71 -2.62
CA GLU A 86 -7.40 15.96 -4.06
C GLU A 86 -8.46 15.21 -4.89
N ASN A 87 -8.99 14.09 -4.40
CA ASN A 87 -9.96 13.26 -5.14
C ASN A 87 -11.41 13.44 -4.69
N LYS A 88 -11.70 14.20 -3.62
CA LYS A 88 -13.04 14.27 -3.02
C LYS A 88 -14.12 14.85 -3.94
N SER A 89 -13.74 15.68 -4.90
CA SER A 89 -14.68 16.33 -5.83
C SER A 89 -14.98 15.53 -7.09
N ASN A 90 -14.12 14.56 -7.45
CA ASN A 90 -14.17 13.90 -8.75
C ASN A 90 -14.17 12.37 -8.72
N ASN A 91 -13.83 11.75 -7.57
CA ASN A 91 -13.74 10.28 -7.47
C ASN A 91 -14.20 9.77 -6.10
N SER A 92 -15.51 9.77 -5.86
CA SER A 92 -16.10 9.34 -4.59
C SER A 92 -15.82 7.88 -4.23
N GLU A 93 -15.68 7.00 -5.23
CA GLU A 93 -15.33 5.60 -5.01
C GLU A 93 -13.91 5.47 -4.46
N LEU A 94 -12.95 6.13 -5.09
CA LEU A 94 -11.58 6.17 -4.60
C LEU A 94 -11.50 6.74 -3.18
N VAL A 95 -12.18 7.84 -2.91
CA VAL A 95 -12.23 8.46 -1.57
C VAL A 95 -12.75 7.48 -0.53
N SER A 96 -13.83 6.74 -0.84
CA SER A 96 -14.36 5.72 0.08
C SER A 96 -13.36 4.61 0.38
N LEU A 97 -12.58 4.18 -0.62
CA LEU A 97 -11.51 3.21 -0.43
C LEU A 97 -10.35 3.78 0.40
N LEU A 98 -9.91 5.00 0.10
CA LEU A 98 -8.85 5.69 0.84
C LEU A 98 -9.21 5.89 2.33
N GLU A 99 -10.47 6.23 2.63
CA GLU A 99 -10.93 6.34 4.02
C GLU A 99 -10.79 5.01 4.79
N LYS A 100 -11.06 3.88 4.14
CA LYS A 100 -10.82 2.55 4.74
C LYS A 100 -9.34 2.28 4.99
N MET A 101 -8.45 2.79 4.12
CA MET A 101 -7.00 2.60 4.27
C MET A 101 -6.43 3.32 5.51
N LYS A 102 -7.14 4.26 6.11
CA LYS A 102 -6.70 4.93 7.36
C LYS A 102 -6.38 3.94 8.48
N SER A 103 -7.07 2.80 8.52
CA SER A 103 -6.80 1.73 9.50
C SER A 103 -5.38 1.16 9.40
N TYR A 104 -4.73 1.26 8.26
CA TYR A 104 -3.34 0.81 8.06
C TYR A 104 -2.29 1.80 8.57
N TYR A 105 -2.67 3.03 8.90
CA TYR A 105 -1.76 4.11 9.30
C TYR A 105 -1.99 4.59 10.74
N ILE A 106 -2.65 3.77 11.55
CA ILE A 106 -2.86 4.06 12.98
C ILE A 106 -1.58 3.82 13.78
N PHE A 107 -1.57 4.32 15.01
CA PHE A 107 -0.48 4.07 15.95
C PHE A 107 -0.39 2.58 16.29
N SER A 108 0.84 2.04 16.29
CA SER A 108 1.07 0.63 16.60
C SER A 108 0.93 0.35 18.09
N GLN A 109 0.20 -0.70 18.43
CA GLN A 109 0.13 -1.26 19.78
C GLN A 109 1.15 -2.40 19.93
N PRO A 110 1.64 -2.69 21.15
CA PRO A 110 2.59 -3.80 21.39
C PRO A 110 2.08 -5.18 20.94
N THR A 111 0.76 -5.34 20.90
CA THR A 111 0.09 -6.61 20.53
C THR A 111 -0.25 -6.71 19.04
N ASP A 112 -0.01 -5.67 18.23
CA ASP A 112 -0.30 -5.68 16.81
C ASP A 112 0.56 -6.72 16.09
N ARG A 113 -0.07 -7.45 15.17
CA ARG A 113 0.52 -8.59 14.46
C ARG A 113 0.61 -8.35 12.95
N GLY A 114 1.20 -7.23 12.56
CA GLY A 114 1.31 -6.84 11.15
C GLY A 114 0.00 -6.27 10.57
N ASP A 115 -0.92 -5.85 11.44
CA ASP A 115 -2.27 -5.38 11.07
C ASP A 115 -2.25 -3.96 10.48
N ASN A 116 -1.17 -3.23 10.69
CA ASN A 116 -0.98 -1.87 10.20
C ASN A 116 0.49 -1.60 9.84
N ARG A 117 0.72 -0.57 9.02
CA ARG A 117 2.04 -0.20 8.52
C ARG A 117 3.03 0.10 9.65
N ASN A 118 2.58 0.76 10.72
CA ASN A 118 3.45 1.12 11.82
C ASN A 118 3.89 -0.11 12.64
N SER A 119 3.02 -1.11 12.81
CA SER A 119 3.40 -2.36 13.47
C SER A 119 4.44 -3.16 12.65
N VAL A 120 4.36 -3.09 11.33
CA VAL A 120 5.33 -3.73 10.42
C VAL A 120 6.68 -3.01 10.46
N ALA A 121 6.69 -1.68 10.47
CA ALA A 121 7.92 -0.89 10.43
C ALA A 121 8.61 -0.75 11.79
N HIS A 122 7.83 -0.66 12.87
CA HIS A 122 8.31 -0.25 14.21
C HIS A 122 7.73 -1.07 15.36
N GLY A 123 6.93 -2.11 15.06
CA GLY A 123 6.24 -2.89 16.08
C GLY A 123 7.17 -3.78 16.91
N TYR A 124 6.67 -4.21 18.06
CA TYR A 124 7.39 -5.11 18.98
C TYR A 124 7.32 -6.58 18.56
N MET A 125 6.27 -6.94 17.81
CA MET A 125 6.01 -8.33 17.45
C MET A 125 6.91 -8.79 16.30
N HIS A 126 7.63 -9.88 16.51
CA HIS A 126 8.46 -10.48 15.47
C HIS A 126 7.60 -10.92 14.26
N PRO A 127 8.06 -10.73 13.01
CA PRO A 127 7.29 -11.00 11.79
C PRO A 127 6.67 -12.40 11.71
N ARG A 128 7.34 -13.42 12.23
CA ARG A 128 6.79 -14.80 12.27
C ARG A 128 5.49 -14.95 13.07
N PHE A 129 5.16 -13.97 13.94
CA PHE A 129 3.93 -13.94 14.73
C PHE A 129 2.85 -13.05 14.13
N TRP A 130 3.11 -12.44 12.99
CA TRP A 130 2.09 -11.67 12.28
C TRP A 130 1.00 -12.59 11.75
N ASN A 131 -0.18 -12.02 11.46
CA ASN A 131 -1.32 -12.77 10.98
C ASN A 131 -1.31 -12.88 9.44
N LYS A 132 -1.43 -14.10 8.95
CA LYS A 132 -1.63 -14.35 7.52
C LYS A 132 -2.88 -13.67 6.97
N SER A 133 -3.98 -13.71 7.75
CA SER A 133 -5.24 -13.05 7.38
C SER A 133 -5.10 -11.54 7.24
N SER A 134 -4.23 -10.89 8.03
CA SER A 134 -3.94 -9.45 7.88
C SER A 134 -3.21 -9.16 6.57
N PHE A 135 -2.28 -10.02 6.15
CA PHE A 135 -1.63 -9.92 4.84
C PHE A 135 -2.64 -10.11 3.70
N GLU A 136 -3.44 -11.17 3.75
CA GLU A 136 -4.43 -11.45 2.70
C GLU A 136 -5.47 -10.32 2.58
N LYS A 137 -5.90 -9.75 3.71
CA LYS A 137 -6.76 -8.55 3.72
C LYS A 137 -6.07 -7.35 3.08
N LEU A 138 -4.79 -7.11 3.39
CA LEU A 138 -4.02 -6.03 2.78
C LEU A 138 -3.93 -6.19 1.26
N ILE A 139 -3.64 -7.40 0.76
CA ILE A 139 -3.60 -7.69 -0.68
C ILE A 139 -4.96 -7.44 -1.32
N HIS A 140 -6.06 -7.87 -0.68
CA HIS A 140 -7.40 -7.61 -1.19
C HIS A 140 -7.70 -6.10 -1.28
N ASP A 141 -7.39 -5.34 -0.23
CA ASP A 141 -7.62 -3.90 -0.20
C ASP A 141 -6.75 -3.16 -1.25
N ILE A 142 -5.50 -3.60 -1.47
CA ILE A 142 -4.66 -3.11 -2.56
C ILE A 142 -5.30 -3.41 -3.92
N ALA A 143 -5.81 -4.63 -4.13
CA ALA A 143 -6.48 -5.01 -5.38
C ALA A 143 -7.72 -4.14 -5.68
N LEU A 144 -8.48 -3.76 -4.66
CA LEU A 144 -9.64 -2.88 -4.82
C LEU A 144 -9.25 -1.47 -5.26
N ILE A 145 -8.15 -0.92 -4.74
CA ILE A 145 -7.71 0.45 -5.07
C ILE A 145 -6.90 0.49 -6.38
N SER A 146 -6.32 -0.63 -6.81
CA SER A 146 -5.40 -0.69 -7.96
C SER A 146 -6.00 -0.16 -9.26
N LYS A 147 -7.31 -0.32 -9.49
CA LYS A 147 -7.99 0.23 -10.67
C LYS A 147 -7.96 1.76 -10.77
N HIS A 148 -7.62 2.43 -9.69
CA HIS A 148 -7.50 3.89 -9.62
C HIS A 148 -6.04 4.36 -9.71
N ALA A 149 -5.09 3.44 -9.94
CA ALA A 149 -3.67 3.77 -10.06
C ALA A 149 -3.43 4.84 -11.13
N GLY A 150 -2.57 5.80 -10.82
CA GLY A 150 -2.16 6.87 -11.73
C GLY A 150 -0.81 6.60 -12.43
N PHE A 151 -0.42 5.33 -12.51
CA PHE A 151 0.82 4.89 -13.16
C PHE A 151 0.82 5.08 -14.66
#